data_835b6e12c32b72ab9f1b5f269c787b79
#
_entry.id   835b6e12c32b72ab9f1b5f269c787b79
#
_cell.length_a   1.000
_cell.length_b   1.000
_cell.length_c   1.000
_cell.angle_alpha   90.00
_cell.angle_beta   90.00
_cell.angle_gamma   90.00
#
_symmetry.space_group_name_H-M   'P 1'
#
loop_
_entity.id
_entity.type
_entity.pdbx_description
1 polymer ?
#
loop_
_entity_poly.entity_id
_entity_poly.type
_entity_poly.pdbx_seq_one_letter_code
_entity_poly.pdbx_strand_id
1 'polypeptide(L)'
;MSYKLIKEKLDNKKLIILDGAMGSELEKNGAKMDKNLWCGTCSVEFPELVVKVHEDYIKAGADVITTNTYASTPISMRNYGMENSIKEFNQKSVQVAKKAIENSKKDIALAGSVSASGSYYKLGIKAMIPGFNEQLKILTDEGVDLIILEAMSSQADIVQTMIECSMKSNIPVWLSISCVIDDKTKKIMLGYNDTLDSPPEVYENFEKSLNKFSKLHKGPILIAHSDISVTGKAIDIAKKNFDGIIGAYPNVGFYEKPHWRSGDTIKPDDYLNQVKSWVKSGAQIVGGCCGVGTNLIESISVLKDN
;
A
#
# COMPACT_ATOMS: atom_id res chain seq x y z
N MET A 1 -1.54 12.12 14.64
CA MET A 1 -1.78 13.30 13.77
C MET A 1 -3.17 13.16 13.21
N SER A 2 -3.91 14.21 13.03
CA SER A 2 -5.13 14.11 12.24
C SER A 2 -4.76 14.21 10.76
N TYR A 3 -5.52 13.57 9.87
CA TYR A 3 -5.40 13.75 8.41
C TYR A 3 -5.34 15.22 7.98
N LYS A 4 -5.87 16.12 8.81
CA LYS A 4 -5.84 17.57 8.58
C LYS A 4 -4.42 18.07 8.27
N LEU A 5 -3.42 17.65 9.04
CA LEU A 5 -2.03 18.10 8.83
C LEU A 5 -1.43 17.52 7.54
N ILE A 6 -1.76 16.25 7.20
CA ILE A 6 -1.36 15.66 5.92
C ILE A 6 -1.99 16.44 4.77
N LYS A 7 -3.29 16.75 4.88
CA LYS A 7 -3.99 17.55 3.88
C LYS A 7 -3.37 18.95 3.72
N GLU A 8 -3.07 19.63 4.82
CA GLU A 8 -2.41 20.94 4.78
C GLU A 8 -1.04 20.88 4.07
N LYS A 9 -0.25 19.84 4.34
CA LYS A 9 1.02 19.61 3.62
C LYS A 9 0.79 19.42 2.12
N LEU A 10 -0.16 18.58 1.73
CA LEU A 10 -0.50 18.30 0.32
C LEU A 10 -1.04 19.55 -0.39
N ASP A 11 -1.93 20.31 0.25
CA ASP A 11 -2.47 21.58 -0.29
C ASP A 11 -1.36 22.61 -0.52
N ASN A 12 -0.31 22.61 0.32
CA ASN A 12 0.89 23.44 0.20
C ASN A 12 1.99 22.82 -0.69
N LYS A 13 1.65 21.78 -1.45
CA LYS A 13 2.58 21.07 -2.35
C LYS A 13 3.82 20.49 -1.65
N LYS A 14 3.74 20.23 -0.35
CA LYS A 14 4.81 19.55 0.38
C LYS A 14 4.77 18.05 0.10
N LEU A 15 5.96 17.46 0.06
CA LEU A 15 6.13 16.02 -0.11
C LEU A 15 5.69 15.28 1.15
N ILE A 16 4.96 14.17 0.96
CA ILE A 16 4.60 13.21 2.02
C ILE A 16 5.40 11.94 1.81
N ILE A 17 6.02 11.45 2.86
CA ILE A 17 6.70 10.16 2.87
C ILE A 17 5.80 9.11 3.53
N LEU A 18 5.45 8.07 2.78
CA LEU A 18 4.86 6.83 3.31
C LEU A 18 5.97 5.96 3.92
N ASP A 19 5.57 5.01 4.73
CA ASP A 19 6.43 3.90 5.14
C ASP A 19 6.82 2.99 3.96
N GLY A 20 7.41 1.86 4.27
CA GLY A 20 7.85 0.84 3.33
C GLY A 20 7.24 -0.52 3.61
N ALA A 21 7.94 -1.56 3.21
CA ALA A 21 7.51 -2.96 3.26
C ALA A 21 7.35 -3.49 4.69
N MET A 22 6.16 -3.59 5.20
CA MET A 22 5.90 -4.20 6.51
C MET A 22 6.32 -5.68 6.54
N GLY A 23 5.81 -6.49 5.62
CA GLY A 23 6.06 -7.93 5.61
C GLY A 23 7.55 -8.27 5.45
N SER A 24 8.25 -7.65 4.52
CA SER A 24 9.68 -7.92 4.29
C SER A 24 10.55 -7.50 5.47
N GLU A 25 10.23 -6.39 6.15
CA GLU A 25 10.98 -5.97 7.33
C GLU A 25 10.67 -6.85 8.54
N LEU A 26 9.43 -7.31 8.71
CA LEU A 26 9.08 -8.28 9.76
C LEU A 26 9.85 -9.60 9.57
N GLU A 27 9.87 -10.12 8.33
CA GLU A 27 10.62 -11.34 7.99
C GLU A 27 12.13 -11.18 8.26
N LYS A 28 12.72 -10.08 7.80
CA LYS A 28 14.13 -9.74 8.02
C LYS A 28 14.49 -9.63 9.50
N ASN A 29 13.56 -9.19 10.33
CA ASN A 29 13.72 -9.10 11.78
C ASN A 29 13.29 -10.38 12.51
N GLY A 30 13.06 -11.49 11.81
CA GLY A 30 12.88 -12.83 12.36
C GLY A 30 11.43 -13.23 12.66
N ALA A 31 10.43 -12.49 12.18
CA ALA A 31 9.04 -12.95 12.27
C ALA A 31 8.83 -14.17 11.38
N LYS A 32 8.10 -15.15 11.89
CA LYS A 32 7.68 -16.29 11.10
C LYS A 32 6.45 -15.91 10.27
N MET A 33 6.57 -16.07 8.94
CA MET A 33 5.46 -15.83 8.03
C MET A 33 4.44 -16.97 8.07
N ASP A 34 3.15 -16.62 8.14
CA ASP A 34 2.08 -17.61 8.01
C ASP A 34 1.96 -18.09 6.55
N LYS A 35 1.72 -19.37 6.36
CA LYS A 35 1.66 -19.99 5.01
C LYS A 35 0.49 -19.50 4.17
N ASN A 36 -0.57 -18.95 4.77
CA ASN A 36 -1.81 -18.55 4.13
C ASN A 36 -1.99 -17.03 4.14
N LEU A 37 -1.66 -16.39 5.28
CA LEU A 37 -1.86 -14.96 5.51
C LEU A 37 -0.53 -14.18 5.52
N TRP A 38 0.59 -14.83 5.17
CA TRP A 38 1.91 -14.21 5.12
C TRP A 38 2.22 -13.45 6.44
N CYS A 39 2.43 -12.12 6.39
CA CYS A 39 2.65 -11.30 7.59
C CYS A 39 1.37 -10.90 8.34
N GLY A 40 0.18 -11.25 7.83
CA GLY A 40 -1.11 -10.82 8.39
C GLY A 40 -1.38 -11.28 9.82
N THR A 41 -0.71 -12.34 10.30
CA THR A 41 -0.82 -12.82 11.69
C THR A 41 0.14 -12.09 12.65
N CYS A 42 1.16 -11.41 12.13
CA CYS A 42 2.27 -10.89 12.93
C CYS A 42 1.86 -9.86 13.99
N SER A 43 0.81 -9.08 13.75
CA SER A 43 0.32 -8.12 14.75
C SER A 43 -0.19 -8.78 16.04
N VAL A 44 -0.60 -10.04 15.95
CA VAL A 44 -1.04 -10.85 17.11
C VAL A 44 0.11 -11.70 17.63
N GLU A 45 0.85 -12.38 16.75
CA GLU A 45 1.89 -13.33 17.14
C GLU A 45 3.21 -12.65 17.55
N PHE A 46 3.55 -11.51 16.95
CA PHE A 46 4.79 -10.76 17.18
C PHE A 46 4.54 -9.26 17.39
N PRO A 47 3.64 -8.84 18.31
CA PRO A 47 3.18 -7.46 18.42
C PRO A 47 4.32 -6.46 18.67
N GLU A 48 5.29 -6.78 19.51
CA GLU A 48 6.42 -5.89 19.82
C GLU A 48 7.34 -5.70 18.61
N LEU A 49 7.46 -6.71 17.75
CA LEU A 49 8.24 -6.61 16.53
C LEU A 49 7.53 -5.71 15.50
N VAL A 50 6.19 -5.81 15.39
CA VAL A 50 5.40 -4.91 14.54
C VAL A 50 5.51 -3.47 15.02
N VAL A 51 5.43 -3.22 16.34
CA VAL A 51 5.68 -1.89 16.93
C VAL A 51 7.05 -1.38 16.53
N LYS A 52 8.10 -2.20 16.71
CA LYS A 52 9.48 -1.83 16.35
C LYS A 52 9.62 -1.45 14.87
N VAL A 53 9.04 -2.23 13.96
CA VAL A 53 9.13 -1.94 12.52
C VAL A 53 8.43 -0.61 12.18
N HIS A 54 7.28 -0.33 12.78
CA HIS A 54 6.63 0.98 12.63
C HIS A 54 7.50 2.13 13.18
N GLU A 55 8.10 1.95 14.37
CA GLU A 55 9.02 2.95 14.96
C GLU A 55 10.23 3.20 14.08
N ASP A 56 10.80 2.15 13.48
CA ASP A 56 11.93 2.25 12.57
C ASP A 56 11.56 3.06 11.31
N TYR A 57 10.36 2.87 10.73
CA TYR A 57 9.88 3.71 9.62
C TYR A 57 9.61 5.17 10.02
N ILE A 58 9.05 5.40 11.21
CA ILE A 58 8.85 6.75 11.75
C ILE A 58 10.21 7.45 11.96
N LYS A 59 11.19 6.71 12.44
CA LYS A 59 12.55 7.21 12.61
C LYS A 59 13.21 7.52 11.27
N ALA A 60 13.01 6.68 10.26
CA ALA A 60 13.48 6.86 8.89
C ALA A 60 12.81 8.05 8.18
N GLY A 61 11.78 8.64 8.76
CA GLY A 61 11.16 9.87 8.25
C GLY A 61 9.78 9.70 7.62
N ALA A 62 9.08 8.59 7.83
CA ALA A 62 7.69 8.47 7.37
C ALA A 62 6.77 9.52 8.02
N ASP A 63 5.88 10.13 7.24
CA ASP A 63 4.79 11.00 7.70
C ASP A 63 3.51 10.21 7.92
N VAL A 64 3.37 9.09 7.21
CA VAL A 64 2.24 8.17 7.25
C VAL A 64 2.79 6.77 7.41
N ILE A 65 2.25 6.00 8.36
CA ILE A 65 2.50 4.57 8.48
C ILE A 65 1.22 3.80 8.20
N THR A 66 1.36 2.56 7.72
CA THR A 66 0.25 1.73 7.22
C THR A 66 0.03 0.51 8.11
N THR A 67 -1.21 0.25 8.54
CA THR A 67 -1.53 -0.92 9.36
C THR A 67 -1.17 -2.24 8.66
N ASN A 68 -0.74 -3.24 9.42
CA ASN A 68 -0.44 -4.58 8.90
C ASN A 68 -1.72 -5.39 8.65
N THR A 69 -2.61 -4.88 7.78
CA THR A 69 -3.93 -5.47 7.48
C THR A 69 -4.13 -5.88 6.03
N TYR A 70 -3.10 -5.72 5.19
CA TYR A 70 -3.13 -6.10 3.77
C TYR A 70 -3.56 -7.56 3.55
N ALA A 71 -2.97 -8.51 4.27
CA ALA A 71 -3.22 -9.94 4.10
C ALA A 71 -4.32 -10.48 5.02
N SER A 72 -4.66 -9.79 6.11
CA SER A 72 -5.71 -10.18 7.07
C SER A 72 -7.10 -9.66 6.70
N THR A 73 -7.42 -9.69 5.40
CA THR A 73 -8.75 -9.32 4.94
C THR A 73 -9.80 -10.29 5.44
N PRO A 74 -11.04 -9.85 5.72
CA PRO A 74 -12.11 -10.75 6.17
C PRO A 74 -12.35 -11.94 5.23
N ILE A 75 -12.14 -11.74 3.93
CA ILE A 75 -12.34 -12.81 2.95
C ILE A 75 -11.18 -13.81 3.00
N SER A 76 -9.93 -13.35 3.01
CA SER A 76 -8.77 -14.24 3.17
C SER A 76 -8.89 -15.07 4.45
N MET A 77 -9.22 -14.43 5.58
CA MET A 77 -9.34 -15.13 6.86
C MET A 77 -10.46 -16.16 6.85
N ARG A 78 -11.63 -15.87 6.26
CA ARG A 78 -12.71 -16.85 6.09
C ARG A 78 -12.30 -18.02 5.21
N ASN A 79 -11.55 -17.80 4.15
CA ASN A 79 -11.07 -18.87 3.29
C ASN A 79 -10.16 -19.88 4.02
N TYR A 80 -9.57 -19.47 5.14
CA TYR A 80 -8.69 -20.30 5.95
C TYR A 80 -9.29 -20.69 7.32
N GLY A 81 -10.61 -20.49 7.51
CA GLY A 81 -11.32 -20.89 8.75
C GLY A 81 -10.98 -20.01 9.96
N MET A 82 -10.57 -18.76 9.73
CA MET A 82 -10.18 -17.82 10.78
C MET A 82 -11.22 -16.71 10.99
N GLU A 83 -12.48 -16.94 10.64
CA GLU A 83 -13.57 -15.95 10.70
C GLU A 83 -13.77 -15.35 12.09
N ASN A 84 -13.54 -16.13 13.16
CA ASN A 84 -13.68 -15.67 14.55
C ASN A 84 -12.56 -14.70 14.98
N SER A 85 -11.46 -14.65 14.24
CA SER A 85 -10.28 -13.81 14.54
C SER A 85 -10.20 -12.54 13.69
N ILE A 86 -11.12 -12.34 12.73
CA ILE A 86 -11.09 -11.19 11.80
C ILE A 86 -10.99 -9.86 12.56
N LYS A 87 -11.89 -9.68 13.54
CA LYS A 87 -11.94 -8.45 14.32
C LYS A 87 -10.66 -8.25 15.13
N GLU A 88 -10.23 -9.27 15.86
CA GLU A 88 -9.03 -9.23 16.70
C GLU A 88 -7.78 -8.85 15.90
N PHE A 89 -7.54 -9.50 14.76
CA PHE A 89 -6.33 -9.28 13.95
C PHE A 89 -6.27 -7.86 13.39
N ASN A 90 -7.39 -7.37 12.86
CA ASN A 90 -7.46 -6.02 12.33
C ASN A 90 -7.35 -4.95 13.45
N GLN A 91 -8.03 -5.16 14.59
CA GLN A 91 -7.92 -4.26 15.75
C GLN A 91 -6.49 -4.24 16.32
N LYS A 92 -5.88 -5.40 16.49
CA LYS A 92 -4.51 -5.50 17.00
C LYS A 92 -3.52 -4.81 16.09
N SER A 93 -3.68 -4.91 14.76
CA SER A 93 -2.85 -4.21 13.80
C SER A 93 -2.92 -2.68 13.95
N VAL A 94 -4.10 -2.13 14.20
CA VAL A 94 -4.25 -0.70 14.50
C VAL A 94 -3.61 -0.33 15.85
N GLN A 95 -3.81 -1.15 16.88
CA GLN A 95 -3.31 -0.88 18.24
C GLN A 95 -1.77 -0.84 18.29
N VAL A 96 -1.09 -1.80 17.62
CA VAL A 96 0.39 -1.82 17.59
C VAL A 96 0.96 -0.63 16.81
N ALA A 97 0.31 -0.21 15.71
CA ALA A 97 0.70 0.97 14.98
C ALA A 97 0.50 2.26 15.80
N LYS A 98 -0.61 2.40 16.51
CA LYS A 98 -0.85 3.52 17.43
C LYS A 98 0.18 3.56 18.56
N LYS A 99 0.55 2.40 19.13
CA LYS A 99 1.60 2.31 20.15
C LYS A 99 2.95 2.84 19.61
N ALA A 100 3.32 2.51 18.38
CA ALA A 100 4.53 3.03 17.74
C ALA A 100 4.48 4.56 17.56
N ILE A 101 3.33 5.09 17.15
CA ILE A 101 3.13 6.55 17.02
C ILE A 101 3.31 7.24 18.38
N GLU A 102 2.65 6.73 19.43
CA GLU A 102 2.78 7.27 20.79
C GLU A 102 4.24 7.27 21.28
N ASN A 103 4.94 6.15 21.09
CA ASN A 103 6.33 6.02 21.49
C ASN A 103 7.24 7.02 20.77
N SER A 104 6.97 7.30 19.51
CA SER A 104 7.75 8.20 18.67
C SER A 104 7.67 9.67 19.11
N LYS A 105 6.58 10.07 19.77
CA LYS A 105 6.24 11.46 20.12
C LYS A 105 6.21 12.39 18.90
N LYS A 106 6.04 11.85 17.70
CA LYS A 106 5.93 12.59 16.44
C LYS A 106 4.50 12.63 15.96
N ASP A 107 4.20 13.64 15.18
CA ASP A 107 2.92 13.76 14.50
C ASP A 107 2.93 12.89 13.23
N ILE A 108 2.42 11.68 13.34
CA ILE A 108 2.36 10.68 12.26
C ILE A 108 0.90 10.33 11.98
N ALA A 109 0.51 10.27 10.72
CA ALA A 109 -0.82 9.79 10.35
C ALA A 109 -0.83 8.26 10.23
N LEU A 110 -1.94 7.63 10.62
CA LEU A 110 -2.14 6.19 10.52
C LEU A 110 -3.10 5.87 9.37
N ALA A 111 -2.60 5.16 8.37
CA ALA A 111 -3.39 4.64 7.27
C ALA A 111 -3.87 3.21 7.54
N GLY A 112 -5.16 2.96 7.37
CA GLY A 112 -5.72 1.61 7.35
C GLY A 112 -5.56 0.98 5.97
N SER A 113 -4.80 -0.13 5.87
CA SER A 113 -4.65 -0.87 4.61
C SER A 113 -5.85 -1.75 4.35
N VAL A 114 -6.48 -1.59 3.18
CA VAL A 114 -7.58 -2.43 2.68
C VAL A 114 -7.20 -2.94 1.30
N SER A 115 -7.10 -4.25 1.14
CA SER A 115 -6.63 -4.85 -0.10
C SER A 115 -7.65 -5.77 -0.76
N ALA A 116 -7.39 -6.15 -2.01
CA ALA A 116 -8.08 -7.22 -2.71
C ALA A 116 -7.41 -8.60 -2.48
N SER A 117 -6.58 -8.76 -1.45
CA SER A 117 -5.94 -10.04 -1.14
C SER A 117 -6.95 -11.14 -0.81
N GLY A 118 -6.75 -12.32 -1.36
CA GLY A 118 -7.61 -13.48 -1.17
C GLY A 118 -8.20 -14.00 -2.48
N SER A 119 -8.94 -15.11 -2.38
CA SER A 119 -9.52 -15.80 -3.58
C SER A 119 -10.82 -15.13 -4.05
N TYR A 120 -10.82 -13.82 -4.22
CA TYR A 120 -12.01 -13.05 -4.58
C TYR A 120 -12.66 -13.51 -5.89
N TYR A 121 -11.85 -13.84 -6.88
CA TYR A 121 -12.32 -14.22 -8.22
C TYR A 121 -13.27 -15.41 -8.21
N LYS A 122 -13.10 -16.34 -7.27
CA LYS A 122 -13.95 -17.53 -7.16
C LYS A 122 -15.34 -17.24 -6.59
N LEU A 123 -15.47 -16.18 -5.80
CA LEU A 123 -16.70 -15.85 -5.08
C LEU A 123 -17.59 -14.85 -5.86
N GLY A 124 -17.01 -14.16 -6.83
CA GLY A 124 -17.68 -13.07 -7.57
C GLY A 124 -17.80 -11.78 -6.74
N ILE A 125 -17.95 -10.66 -7.43
CA ILE A 125 -17.88 -9.31 -6.86
C ILE A 125 -18.88 -9.08 -5.73
N LYS A 126 -20.12 -9.55 -5.89
CA LYS A 126 -21.18 -9.33 -4.88
C LYS A 126 -20.87 -9.98 -3.53
N ALA A 127 -20.14 -11.10 -3.53
CA ALA A 127 -19.75 -11.80 -2.31
C ALA A 127 -18.60 -11.10 -1.56
N MET A 128 -17.87 -10.20 -2.24
CA MET A 128 -16.74 -9.47 -1.66
C MET A 128 -17.19 -8.26 -0.84
N ILE A 129 -18.29 -7.63 -1.21
CA ILE A 129 -18.79 -6.37 -0.62
C ILE A 129 -18.93 -6.44 0.91
N PRO A 130 -19.52 -7.51 1.51
CA PRO A 130 -19.61 -7.62 2.97
C PRO A 130 -18.23 -7.61 3.65
N GLY A 131 -17.27 -8.34 3.10
CA GLY A 131 -15.90 -8.40 3.65
C GLY A 131 -15.17 -7.05 3.58
N PHE A 132 -15.30 -6.33 2.46
CA PHE A 132 -14.74 -4.97 2.36
C PHE A 132 -15.36 -4.02 3.37
N ASN A 133 -16.70 -4.01 3.45
CA ASN A 133 -17.39 -3.13 4.40
C ASN A 133 -17.05 -3.47 5.86
N GLU A 134 -16.86 -4.75 6.18
CA GLU A 134 -16.46 -5.21 7.50
C GLU A 134 -15.06 -4.70 7.86
N GLN A 135 -14.07 -4.86 6.95
CA GLN A 135 -12.72 -4.37 7.22
C GLN A 135 -12.67 -2.86 7.33
N LEU A 136 -13.31 -2.14 6.40
CA LEU A 136 -13.44 -0.68 6.45
C LEU A 136 -14.03 -0.23 7.79
N LYS A 137 -15.11 -0.89 8.25
CA LYS A 137 -15.74 -0.56 9.52
C LYS A 137 -14.81 -0.79 10.71
N ILE A 138 -14.13 -1.93 10.78
CA ILE A 138 -13.20 -2.23 11.89
C ILE A 138 -12.10 -1.17 11.94
N LEU A 139 -11.46 -0.86 10.82
CA LEU A 139 -10.36 0.09 10.77
C LEU A 139 -10.81 1.52 11.13
N THR A 140 -11.98 1.95 10.64
CA THR A 140 -12.53 3.28 10.97
C THR A 140 -12.97 3.38 12.42
N ASP A 141 -13.61 2.35 12.97
CA ASP A 141 -14.01 2.30 14.39
C ASP A 141 -12.78 2.34 15.31
N GLU A 142 -11.67 1.69 14.92
CA GLU A 142 -10.39 1.75 15.63
C GLU A 142 -9.67 3.09 15.44
N GLY A 143 -10.19 3.99 14.62
CA GLY A 143 -9.72 5.37 14.49
C GLY A 143 -8.40 5.49 13.74
N VAL A 144 -8.28 4.88 12.57
CA VAL A 144 -7.25 5.25 11.58
C VAL A 144 -7.57 6.62 10.99
N ASP A 145 -6.55 7.37 10.55
CA ASP A 145 -6.73 8.72 10.04
C ASP A 145 -7.19 8.76 8.56
N LEU A 146 -6.87 7.73 7.82
CA LEU A 146 -7.25 7.54 6.41
C LEU A 146 -7.26 6.05 6.05
N ILE A 147 -7.87 5.74 4.92
CA ILE A 147 -7.79 4.40 4.29
C ILE A 147 -6.87 4.48 3.06
N ILE A 148 -6.04 3.47 2.87
CA ILE A 148 -5.41 3.18 1.58
C ILE A 148 -6.08 1.93 1.00
N LEU A 149 -6.73 2.06 -0.17
CA LEU A 149 -7.10 0.92 -1.00
C LEU A 149 -5.82 0.43 -1.64
N GLU A 150 -5.19 -0.60 -1.04
CA GLU A 150 -3.80 -0.91 -1.28
C GLU A 150 -3.61 -1.95 -2.39
N ALA A 151 -2.63 -1.69 -3.26
CA ALA A 151 -2.21 -2.58 -4.34
C ALA A 151 -3.38 -3.09 -5.20
N MET A 152 -4.21 -2.16 -5.68
CA MET A 152 -5.35 -2.49 -6.54
C MET A 152 -4.88 -3.01 -7.89
N SER A 153 -4.54 -4.29 -7.92
CA SER A 153 -3.98 -5.02 -9.07
C SER A 153 -4.97 -6.01 -9.69
N SER A 154 -6.23 -5.92 -9.31
CA SER A 154 -7.31 -6.79 -9.79
C SER A 154 -8.00 -6.26 -11.04
N GLN A 155 -9.01 -7.00 -11.53
CA GLN A 155 -9.91 -6.53 -12.58
C GLN A 155 -10.54 -5.19 -12.20
N ALA A 156 -10.73 -4.31 -13.18
CA ALA A 156 -11.15 -2.94 -12.91
C ALA A 156 -12.54 -2.80 -12.26
N ASP A 157 -13.43 -3.77 -12.46
CA ASP A 157 -14.74 -3.79 -11.79
C ASP A 157 -14.64 -4.12 -10.30
N ILE A 158 -13.66 -4.93 -9.90
CA ILE A 158 -13.33 -5.18 -8.48
C ILE A 158 -12.80 -3.89 -7.83
N VAL A 159 -11.83 -3.25 -8.48
CA VAL A 159 -11.27 -1.97 -7.99
C VAL A 159 -12.37 -0.92 -7.86
N GLN A 160 -13.25 -0.81 -8.88
CA GLN A 160 -14.40 0.08 -8.83
C GLN A 160 -15.31 -0.22 -7.63
N THR A 161 -15.62 -1.49 -7.39
CA THR A 161 -16.46 -1.90 -6.25
C THR A 161 -15.82 -1.49 -4.92
N MET A 162 -14.50 -1.64 -4.76
CA MET A 162 -13.80 -1.22 -3.55
C MET A 162 -13.83 0.31 -3.37
N ILE A 163 -13.66 1.07 -4.45
CA ILE A 163 -13.84 2.53 -4.43
C ILE A 163 -15.26 2.88 -3.95
N GLU A 164 -16.29 2.28 -4.52
CA GLU A 164 -17.69 2.52 -4.16
C GLU A 164 -18.00 2.15 -2.69
N CYS A 165 -17.42 1.06 -2.19
CA CYS A 165 -17.53 0.69 -0.77
C CYS A 165 -16.85 1.74 0.13
N SER A 166 -15.65 2.18 -0.24
CA SER A 166 -14.87 3.14 0.55
C SER A 166 -15.48 4.54 0.60
N MET A 167 -16.22 4.94 -0.44
CA MET A 167 -16.94 6.23 -0.47
C MET A 167 -18.00 6.36 0.64
N LYS A 168 -18.40 5.25 1.25
CA LYS A 168 -19.32 5.24 2.41
C LYS A 168 -18.60 5.47 3.73
N SER A 169 -17.28 5.43 3.75
CA SER A 169 -16.49 5.78 4.92
C SER A 169 -16.45 7.31 5.08
N ASN A 170 -16.50 7.79 6.31
CA ASN A 170 -16.45 9.23 6.62
C ASN A 170 -15.02 9.74 6.77
N ILE A 171 -14.02 8.98 6.32
CA ILE A 171 -12.60 9.35 6.40
C ILE A 171 -11.97 9.39 5.01
N PRO A 172 -10.86 10.10 4.84
CA PRO A 172 -10.16 10.18 3.57
C PRO A 172 -9.72 8.82 3.04
N VAL A 173 -9.77 8.66 1.73
CA VAL A 173 -9.34 7.44 1.04
C VAL A 173 -8.30 7.79 0.00
N TRP A 174 -7.20 7.05 -0.05
CA TRP A 174 -6.19 7.06 -1.10
C TRP A 174 -6.33 5.79 -1.93
N LEU A 175 -6.28 5.92 -3.23
CA LEU A 175 -6.37 4.79 -4.15
C LEU A 175 -4.96 4.42 -4.63
N SER A 176 -4.52 3.22 -4.36
CA SER A 176 -3.23 2.70 -4.82
C SER A 176 -3.44 1.65 -5.90
N ILE A 177 -2.90 1.89 -7.08
CA ILE A 177 -3.11 1.08 -8.28
C ILE A 177 -1.79 0.42 -8.67
N SER A 178 -1.83 -0.87 -8.98
CA SER A 178 -0.67 -1.60 -9.51
C SER A 178 -0.69 -1.66 -11.01
N CYS A 179 0.49 -1.57 -11.61
CA CYS A 179 0.66 -1.67 -13.05
C CYS A 179 1.89 -2.50 -13.45
N VAL A 180 1.85 -3.02 -14.65
CA VAL A 180 2.88 -3.88 -15.22
C VAL A 180 3.03 -3.60 -16.72
N ILE A 181 4.20 -3.90 -17.28
CA ILE A 181 4.37 -3.92 -18.74
C ILE A 181 3.92 -5.29 -19.27
N ASP A 182 2.92 -5.29 -20.13
CA ASP A 182 2.53 -6.52 -20.85
C ASP A 182 3.63 -6.94 -21.84
N ASP A 183 4.09 -8.15 -21.70
CA ASP A 183 5.21 -8.70 -22.52
C ASP A 183 4.90 -8.73 -24.01
N LYS A 184 3.64 -8.91 -24.38
CA LYS A 184 3.19 -9.01 -25.77
C LYS A 184 3.03 -7.65 -26.43
N THR A 185 2.35 -6.74 -25.78
CA THR A 185 2.00 -5.43 -26.37
C THR A 185 2.96 -4.31 -26.00
N LYS A 186 3.83 -4.55 -25.00
CA LYS A 186 4.75 -3.56 -24.40
C LYS A 186 4.03 -2.31 -23.83
N LYS A 187 2.73 -2.42 -23.59
CA LYS A 187 1.92 -1.37 -22.97
C LYS A 187 1.88 -1.51 -21.47
N ILE A 188 1.65 -0.40 -20.78
CA ILE A 188 1.38 -0.41 -19.34
C ILE A 188 -0.07 -0.81 -19.14
N MET A 189 -0.26 -1.86 -18.34
CA MET A 189 -1.54 -2.47 -18.05
C MET A 189 -1.81 -2.42 -16.54
N LEU A 190 -3.06 -2.42 -16.15
CA LEU A 190 -3.47 -2.76 -14.80
C LEU A 190 -3.08 -4.21 -14.55
N GLY A 191 -2.33 -4.47 -13.49
CA GLY A 191 -1.81 -5.81 -13.22
C GLY A 191 -0.59 -5.76 -12.29
N TYR A 192 0.06 -6.89 -12.13
CA TYR A 192 1.26 -7.03 -11.29
C TYR A 192 2.19 -8.13 -11.82
N ASN A 193 3.43 -8.09 -11.35
CA ASN A 193 4.43 -9.12 -11.60
C ASN A 193 5.30 -9.30 -10.36
N ASP A 194 4.99 -10.32 -9.56
CA ASP A 194 5.66 -10.55 -8.28
C ASP A 194 6.75 -11.61 -8.37
N THR A 195 6.73 -12.47 -9.39
CA THR A 195 7.65 -13.61 -9.54
C THR A 195 8.48 -13.52 -10.82
N LEU A 196 9.67 -14.08 -10.81
CA LEU A 196 10.54 -14.16 -12.00
C LEU A 196 10.11 -15.27 -12.98
N ASP A 197 9.47 -16.33 -12.47
CA ASP A 197 9.20 -17.56 -13.21
C ASP A 197 7.81 -17.58 -13.85
N SER A 198 7.00 -16.58 -13.64
CA SER A 198 5.65 -16.48 -14.19
C SER A 198 5.50 -15.22 -15.04
N PRO A 199 4.71 -15.28 -16.12
CA PRO A 199 4.38 -14.08 -16.86
C PRO A 199 3.57 -13.12 -15.98
N PRO A 200 3.60 -11.80 -16.26
CA PRO A 200 2.83 -10.81 -15.53
C PRO A 200 1.33 -11.10 -15.60
N GLU A 201 0.64 -10.89 -14.47
CA GLU A 201 -0.82 -10.88 -14.42
C GLU A 201 -1.32 -9.56 -14.99
N VAL A 202 -2.02 -9.65 -16.11
CA VAL A 202 -2.47 -8.50 -16.91
C VAL A 202 -3.99 -8.49 -17.01
N TYR A 203 -4.62 -7.34 -16.73
CA TYR A 203 -6.08 -7.21 -16.75
C TYR A 203 -6.56 -6.31 -17.88
N GLU A 204 -6.42 -4.98 -17.75
CA GLU A 204 -6.82 -4.06 -18.83
C GLU A 204 -5.82 -2.89 -18.96
N ASN A 205 -5.97 -2.08 -20.01
CA ASN A 205 -5.09 -0.95 -20.25
C ASN A 205 -5.11 0.02 -19.06
N PHE A 206 -3.93 0.37 -18.54
CA PHE A 206 -3.77 1.18 -17.33
C PHE A 206 -4.40 2.58 -17.48
N GLU A 207 -4.18 3.26 -18.59
CA GLU A 207 -4.74 4.58 -18.86
C GLU A 207 -6.29 4.54 -18.89
N LYS A 208 -6.86 3.50 -19.50
CA LYS A 208 -8.32 3.30 -19.55
C LYS A 208 -8.88 3.08 -18.14
N SER A 209 -8.24 2.24 -17.33
CA SER A 209 -8.62 1.98 -15.95
C SER A 209 -8.52 3.23 -15.09
N LEU A 210 -7.42 3.97 -15.21
CA LEU A 210 -7.21 5.23 -14.51
C LEU A 210 -8.30 6.26 -14.83
N ASN A 211 -8.65 6.43 -16.10
CA ASN A 211 -9.75 7.31 -16.53
C ASN A 211 -11.11 6.89 -15.96
N LYS A 212 -11.33 5.61 -15.74
CA LYS A 212 -12.53 5.09 -15.07
C LYS A 212 -12.52 5.42 -13.59
N PHE A 213 -11.41 5.16 -12.91
CA PHE A 213 -11.29 5.34 -11.46
C PHE A 213 -11.28 6.82 -11.05
N SER A 214 -10.62 7.70 -11.80
CA SER A 214 -10.55 9.15 -11.52
C SER A 214 -11.92 9.84 -11.61
N LYS A 215 -12.90 9.26 -12.31
CA LYS A 215 -14.28 9.78 -12.32
C LYS A 215 -15.00 9.51 -11.00
N LEU A 216 -14.67 8.42 -10.34
CA LEU A 216 -15.30 7.97 -9.09
C LEU A 216 -14.52 8.46 -7.87
N HIS A 217 -13.20 8.32 -7.90
CA HIS A 217 -12.30 8.65 -6.79
C HIS A 217 -11.73 10.06 -6.95
N LYS A 218 -11.79 10.86 -5.88
CA LYS A 218 -11.32 12.27 -5.87
C LYS A 218 -10.14 12.50 -4.93
N GLY A 219 -9.76 11.50 -4.15
CA GLY A 219 -8.56 11.53 -3.31
C GLY A 219 -7.27 11.27 -4.11
N PRO A 220 -6.12 11.22 -3.45
CA PRO A 220 -4.86 10.86 -4.07
C PRO A 220 -4.89 9.51 -4.79
N ILE A 221 -4.22 9.42 -5.95
CA ILE A 221 -3.99 8.17 -6.68
C ILE A 221 -2.49 7.87 -6.65
N LEU A 222 -2.14 6.67 -6.20
CA LEU A 222 -0.77 6.22 -5.99
C LEU A 222 -0.46 5.05 -6.93
N ILE A 223 0.73 5.06 -7.51
CA ILE A 223 1.26 3.92 -8.26
C ILE A 223 2.02 3.04 -7.28
N ALA A 224 1.55 1.84 -7.04
CA ALA A 224 2.09 0.97 -6.00
C ALA A 224 2.17 -0.48 -6.44
N HIS A 225 2.88 -1.30 -5.68
CA HIS A 225 3.02 -2.74 -5.94
C HIS A 225 3.34 -3.01 -7.42
N SER A 226 4.20 -2.19 -7.96
CA SER A 226 4.65 -2.19 -9.36
C SER A 226 6.17 -2.15 -9.36
N ASP A 227 6.80 -2.77 -10.33
CA ASP A 227 8.25 -2.70 -10.45
C ASP A 227 8.72 -1.24 -10.61
N ILE A 228 9.85 -0.92 -10.00
CA ILE A 228 10.42 0.42 -10.01
C ILE A 228 10.66 0.95 -11.43
N SER A 229 10.97 0.07 -12.40
CA SER A 229 11.24 0.44 -13.79
C SER A 229 10.00 0.90 -14.57
N VAL A 230 8.80 0.50 -14.15
CA VAL A 230 7.54 0.92 -14.77
C VAL A 230 6.93 2.15 -14.11
N THR A 231 7.27 2.38 -12.84
CA THR A 231 6.62 3.38 -11.97
C THR A 231 6.67 4.79 -12.56
N GLY A 232 7.82 5.25 -13.04
CA GLY A 232 7.95 6.59 -13.63
C GLY A 232 7.02 6.81 -14.85
N LYS A 233 6.95 5.82 -15.75
CA LYS A 233 6.05 5.87 -16.91
C LYS A 233 4.58 5.89 -16.50
N ALA A 234 4.22 5.16 -15.46
CA ALA A 234 2.85 5.15 -14.93
C ALA A 234 2.47 6.49 -14.29
N ILE A 235 3.40 7.16 -13.60
CA ILE A 235 3.22 8.53 -13.09
C ILE A 235 2.96 9.50 -14.24
N ASP A 236 3.73 9.43 -15.35
CA ASP A 236 3.54 10.28 -16.51
C ASP A 236 2.16 10.10 -17.15
N ILE A 237 1.66 8.84 -17.21
CA ILE A 237 0.30 8.56 -17.67
C ILE A 237 -0.73 9.13 -16.67
N ALA A 238 -0.52 8.91 -15.36
CA ALA A 238 -1.43 9.42 -14.34
C ALA A 238 -1.52 10.95 -14.39
N LYS A 239 -0.40 11.64 -14.55
CA LYS A 239 -0.35 13.11 -14.65
C LYS A 239 -1.13 13.68 -15.84
N LYS A 240 -1.22 12.95 -16.94
CA LYS A 240 -1.98 13.37 -18.12
C LYS A 240 -3.48 13.16 -18.01
N ASN A 241 -3.90 12.21 -17.13
CA ASN A 241 -5.27 11.72 -17.06
C ASN A 241 -5.97 12.00 -15.71
N PHE A 242 -5.26 12.63 -14.76
CA PHE A 242 -5.78 12.95 -13.44
C PHE A 242 -5.19 14.25 -12.90
N ASP A 243 -6.07 15.21 -12.61
CA ASP A 243 -5.68 16.55 -12.11
C ASP A 243 -5.42 16.59 -10.59
N GLY A 244 -5.67 15.47 -9.89
CA GLY A 244 -5.50 15.38 -8.44
C GLY A 244 -4.07 15.04 -8.02
N ILE A 245 -3.92 14.71 -6.75
CA ILE A 245 -2.63 14.36 -6.13
C ILE A 245 -2.22 12.97 -6.60
N ILE A 246 -0.98 12.85 -7.08
CA ILE A 246 -0.36 11.61 -7.52
C ILE A 246 0.77 11.25 -6.57
N GLY A 247 0.97 9.96 -6.34
CA GLY A 247 2.10 9.44 -5.59
C GLY A 247 2.62 8.12 -6.13
N ALA A 248 3.67 7.59 -5.50
CA ALA A 248 4.23 6.30 -5.84
C ALA A 248 4.92 5.62 -4.66
N TYR A 249 4.73 4.31 -4.51
CA TYR A 249 5.46 3.44 -3.59
C TYR A 249 5.61 2.03 -4.20
N PRO A 250 6.67 1.84 -5.03
CA PRO A 250 6.89 0.64 -5.83
C PRO A 250 7.41 -0.55 -5.03
N ASN A 251 7.51 -1.69 -5.70
CA ASN A 251 8.27 -2.84 -5.25
C ASN A 251 9.74 -2.75 -5.69
N VAL A 252 10.62 -3.36 -4.89
CA VAL A 252 11.97 -3.76 -5.29
C VAL A 252 12.17 -5.24 -4.96
N GLY A 253 12.78 -5.99 -5.89
CA GLY A 253 12.92 -7.44 -5.74
C GLY A 253 11.72 -8.22 -6.28
N PHE A 254 11.58 -9.46 -5.84
CA PHE A 254 10.57 -10.40 -6.33
C PHE A 254 10.13 -11.38 -5.25
N TYR A 255 8.98 -12.02 -5.46
CA TYR A 255 8.47 -13.05 -4.54
C TYR A 255 8.93 -14.44 -4.95
N GLU A 256 9.59 -15.13 -4.02
CA GLU A 256 9.93 -16.53 -4.09
C GLU A 256 9.31 -17.24 -2.88
N LYS A 257 8.19 -17.90 -3.10
CA LYS A 257 7.33 -18.44 -2.04
C LYS A 257 8.10 -19.22 -0.97
N PRO A 258 7.94 -18.93 0.32
CA PRO A 258 7.03 -17.93 0.91
C PRO A 258 7.68 -16.58 1.19
N HIS A 259 8.81 -16.26 0.60
CA HIS A 259 9.68 -15.15 0.95
C HIS A 259 9.71 -14.06 -0.12
N TRP A 260 9.82 -12.80 0.32
CA TRP A 260 10.15 -11.70 -0.59
C TRP A 260 11.67 -11.53 -0.68
N ARG A 261 12.23 -11.64 -1.89
CA ARG A 261 13.65 -11.49 -2.16
C ARG A 261 13.95 -10.06 -2.62
N SER A 262 14.31 -9.19 -1.69
CA SER A 262 14.74 -7.83 -2.02
C SER A 262 16.23 -7.73 -2.29
N GLY A 263 17.08 -8.52 -1.61
CA GLY A 263 18.52 -8.52 -1.77
C GLY A 263 19.13 -7.11 -1.84
N ASP A 264 20.30 -7.01 -2.49
CA ASP A 264 20.91 -5.72 -2.85
C ASP A 264 20.39 -5.19 -4.21
N THR A 265 19.07 -5.32 -4.45
CA THR A 265 18.45 -5.00 -5.74
C THR A 265 18.54 -3.51 -6.08
N ILE A 266 18.60 -2.63 -5.08
CA ILE A 266 18.76 -1.19 -5.28
C ILE A 266 19.51 -0.56 -4.11
N LYS A 267 20.44 0.35 -4.41
CA LYS A 267 21.13 1.14 -3.39
C LYS A 267 20.31 2.36 -2.99
N PRO A 268 20.48 2.90 -1.76
CA PRO A 268 19.77 4.09 -1.29
C PRO A 268 19.88 5.29 -2.23
N ASP A 269 21.06 5.57 -2.79
CA ASP A 269 21.27 6.68 -3.72
C ASP A 269 20.52 6.48 -5.04
N ASP A 270 20.47 5.25 -5.55
CA ASP A 270 19.74 4.93 -6.78
C ASP A 270 18.24 5.06 -6.56
N TYR A 271 17.73 4.60 -5.41
CA TYR A 271 16.33 4.78 -5.04
C TYR A 271 15.97 6.26 -4.88
N LEU A 272 16.79 7.03 -4.19
CA LEU A 272 16.65 8.47 -4.07
C LEU A 272 16.58 9.16 -5.44
N ASN A 273 17.45 8.78 -6.38
CA ASN A 273 17.45 9.36 -7.72
C ASN A 273 16.17 9.02 -8.51
N GLN A 274 15.64 7.80 -8.36
CA GLN A 274 14.35 7.44 -8.95
C GLN A 274 13.22 8.30 -8.36
N VAL A 275 13.15 8.40 -7.03
CA VAL A 275 12.12 9.19 -6.33
C VAL A 275 12.22 10.67 -6.70
N LYS A 276 13.43 11.25 -6.81
CA LYS A 276 13.62 12.63 -7.32
C LYS A 276 12.98 12.82 -8.70
N SER A 277 13.13 11.84 -9.60
CA SER A 277 12.52 11.92 -10.93
C SER A 277 10.99 11.89 -10.86
N TRP A 278 10.40 11.08 -9.98
CA TRP A 278 8.94 11.02 -9.78
C TRP A 278 8.38 12.30 -9.17
N VAL A 279 9.08 12.88 -8.19
CA VAL A 279 8.71 14.18 -7.60
C VAL A 279 8.77 15.27 -8.67
N LYS A 280 9.80 15.27 -9.52
CA LYS A 280 9.88 16.19 -10.67
C LYS A 280 8.74 16.00 -11.68
N SER A 281 8.27 14.76 -11.88
CA SER A 281 7.08 14.46 -12.69
C SER A 281 5.75 14.82 -11.99
N GLY A 282 5.78 15.25 -10.72
CA GLY A 282 4.62 15.74 -9.99
C GLY A 282 4.06 14.82 -8.92
N ALA A 283 4.79 13.76 -8.53
CA ALA A 283 4.42 12.95 -7.38
C ALA A 283 4.59 13.75 -6.07
N GLN A 284 3.56 13.78 -5.22
CA GLN A 284 3.57 14.45 -3.92
C GLN A 284 3.55 13.48 -2.73
N ILE A 285 3.35 12.21 -2.99
CA ILE A 285 3.37 11.14 -1.97
C ILE A 285 4.35 10.09 -2.49
N VAL A 286 5.37 9.76 -1.71
CA VAL A 286 6.35 8.74 -2.06
C VAL A 286 6.64 7.83 -0.87
N GLY A 287 7.01 6.60 -1.13
CA GLY A 287 7.31 5.60 -0.11
C GLY A 287 7.74 4.31 -0.78
N GLY A 288 7.53 3.19 -0.13
CA GLY A 288 7.87 1.89 -0.68
C GLY A 288 6.85 0.80 -0.39
N CYS A 289 6.77 -0.19 -1.25
CA CYS A 289 6.04 -1.43 -1.05
C CYS A 289 7.04 -2.58 -0.83
N CYS A 290 6.75 -3.77 -1.28
CA CYS A 290 7.58 -4.96 -1.02
C CYS A 290 9.06 -4.73 -1.33
N GLY A 291 9.94 -5.14 -0.40
CA GLY A 291 11.38 -5.01 -0.51
C GLY A 291 11.97 -3.62 -0.22
N VAL A 292 11.15 -2.58 -0.08
CA VAL A 292 11.63 -1.24 0.27
C VAL A 292 11.71 -1.11 1.79
N GLY A 293 12.89 -1.29 2.32
CA GLY A 293 13.17 -1.23 3.77
C GLY A 293 13.40 0.18 4.31
N THR A 294 13.67 0.24 5.61
CA THR A 294 13.86 1.50 6.35
C THR A 294 15.00 2.35 5.82
N ASN A 295 16.10 1.75 5.35
CA ASN A 295 17.24 2.44 4.75
C ASN A 295 16.87 3.20 3.46
N LEU A 296 15.96 2.64 2.65
CA LEU A 296 15.48 3.29 1.43
C LEU A 296 14.51 4.43 1.76
N ILE A 297 13.64 4.26 2.76
CA ILE A 297 12.77 5.34 3.25
C ILE A 297 13.60 6.48 3.87
N GLU A 298 14.64 6.17 4.65
CA GLU A 298 15.55 7.18 5.19
C GLU A 298 16.21 7.99 4.07
N SER A 299 16.66 7.32 3.00
CA SER A 299 17.32 8.01 1.88
C SER A 299 16.43 9.04 1.18
N ILE A 300 15.13 8.78 1.07
CA ILE A 300 14.19 9.70 0.42
C ILE A 300 13.64 10.78 1.37
N SER A 301 13.77 10.60 2.67
CA SER A 301 13.26 11.56 3.67
C SER A 301 13.89 12.94 3.56
N VAL A 302 15.12 13.03 3.03
CA VAL A 302 15.84 14.28 2.76
C VAL A 302 15.14 15.20 1.74
N LEU A 303 14.18 14.66 0.98
CA LEU A 303 13.42 15.43 -0.01
C LEU A 303 12.33 16.30 0.59
N LYS A 304 12.00 16.15 1.89
CA LYS A 304 10.97 16.96 2.56
C LYS A 304 11.34 18.43 2.72
N ASP A 305 12.63 18.71 2.80
CA ASP A 305 13.16 20.04 3.11
C ASP A 305 13.52 20.85 1.85
N ASN A 306 13.19 20.29 0.66
CA ASN A 306 13.50 20.91 -0.63
C ASN A 306 12.29 21.54 -1.33
#